data_eded68af95d9e7916fed17499197cc27
#
_entry.id   eded68af95d9e7916fed17499197cc27
#
_cell.length_a   1.000
_cell.length_b   1.000
_cell.length_c   1.000
_cell.angle_alpha   90.00
_cell.angle_beta   90.00
_cell.angle_gamma   90.00
#
_symmetry.space_group_name_H-M   'P 1'
#
loop_
_entity.id
_entity.type
_entity.pdbx_description
1 polymer ?
#
loop_
_entity_poly.entity_id
_entity_poly.type
_entity_poly.pdbx_seq_one_letter_code
_entity_poly.pdbx_strand_id
1 'polypeptide(L)'
;GSGLVGSEMCIRDSIYNEDGTYASGYRENNGYNPILEAEVNDYYARTVRAMGTAKIAYNVWDNLKVSSVFTVDYSLTKDFSFQSPDGRDGATYQGRGRMQMTDRIRYTSQNNLTYSKTFGKHSVSAVTAFEVMKYDYEDLYAAKKTYGQDINTSLGNAADPIDADQKLQEDALMSYVASVNYSYDDKYYASFSFRRDGSSRLSPDTRWGNFWSLSASWRLSQERFMQPLKSVLSDLKLRASYGVNGNLPSSYYGYQSTYTTGAFYSGKPSPWESTLGNEELTWEKNYALNLGLDIGLFSRVNVSLDWYTRTTKDLLMSKQLNSISGFSSLLTNVGQMRNTGVELEVRSNNIKTKDFSWTTAFNLSHNKNKILKLADLPWFVDGRY
;
A
#
# COMPACT_ATOMS: atom_id res chain seq x y z
N GLY A 1 -62.95 9.43 -0.63
CA GLY A 1 -62.14 9.07 0.50
C GLY A 1 -60.67 9.15 0.17
N SER A 2 -60.11 10.32 0.14
CA SER A 2 -58.70 10.56 0.02
C SER A 2 -58.23 11.30 1.27
N GLY A 3 -57.82 10.58 2.26
CA GLY A 3 -57.26 11.11 3.47
C GLY A 3 -56.24 10.15 4.02
N LEU A 4 -55.08 10.72 4.41
CA LEU A 4 -54.02 10.09 5.20
C LEU A 4 -52.88 9.39 4.46
N VAL A 5 -52.19 10.14 3.64
CA VAL A 5 -50.81 9.77 3.24
C VAL A 5 -49.77 10.70 3.92
N GLY A 6 -50.21 11.76 4.62
CA GLY A 6 -49.31 12.76 5.21
C GLY A 6 -48.91 12.53 6.69
N SER A 7 -49.61 11.67 7.44
CA SER A 7 -49.32 11.48 8.86
C SER A 7 -48.29 10.34 9.13
N GLU A 8 -48.18 9.38 8.24
CA GLU A 8 -47.18 8.30 8.43
C GLU A 8 -45.76 8.72 8.09
N MET A 9 -45.57 9.80 7.33
CA MET A 9 -44.23 10.27 6.96
C MET A 9 -43.55 11.08 8.09
N CYS A 10 -44.34 11.70 8.97
CA CYS A 10 -43.80 12.45 10.14
C CYS A 10 -43.44 11.57 11.34
N ILE A 11 -43.96 10.35 11.43
CA ILE A 11 -43.68 9.42 12.54
C ILE A 11 -42.40 8.59 12.26
N ARG A 12 -41.94 8.55 11.03
CA ARG A 12 -40.75 7.76 10.63
C ARG A 12 -39.41 8.42 10.96
N ASP A 13 -39.36 9.72 11.21
CA ASP A 13 -38.13 10.48 11.42
C ASP A 13 -37.87 10.77 12.92
N SER A 14 -38.71 10.26 13.84
CA SER A 14 -38.51 10.48 15.26
C SER A 14 -37.53 9.46 15.83
N ILE A 15 -36.41 9.94 16.36
CA ILE A 15 -35.39 9.14 17.07
C ILE A 15 -35.94 8.59 18.37
N TYR A 16 -36.91 9.29 18.97
CA TYR A 16 -37.54 8.95 20.22
C TYR A 16 -39.04 8.72 20.05
N ASN A 17 -39.60 7.81 20.84
CA ASN A 17 -41.02 7.66 21.02
C ASN A 17 -41.60 8.83 21.83
N GLU A 18 -42.94 8.96 21.89
CA GLU A 18 -43.62 10.01 22.67
C GLU A 18 -43.32 9.94 24.16
N ASP A 19 -42.96 8.77 24.67
CA ASP A 19 -42.58 8.53 26.07
C ASP A 19 -41.10 8.80 26.37
N GLY A 20 -40.34 9.27 25.37
CA GLY A 20 -38.92 9.57 25.47
C GLY A 20 -37.99 8.34 25.34
N THR A 21 -38.53 7.17 25.09
CA THR A 21 -37.72 5.97 24.79
C THR A 21 -37.23 5.99 23.34
N TYR A 22 -36.18 5.23 23.02
CA TYR A 22 -35.67 5.14 21.66
C TYR A 22 -36.67 4.44 20.73
N ALA A 23 -36.97 5.07 19.62
CA ALA A 23 -37.81 4.48 18.59
C ALA A 23 -37.10 3.26 17.94
N SER A 24 -37.88 2.19 17.75
CA SER A 24 -37.41 0.97 17.09
C SER A 24 -38.20 0.71 15.79
N GLY A 25 -37.64 -0.09 14.88
CA GLY A 25 -38.38 -0.52 13.68
C GLY A 25 -38.16 0.31 12.42
N TYR A 26 -37.05 1.03 12.28
CA TYR A 26 -36.63 1.70 11.04
C TYR A 26 -36.45 0.67 9.93
N ARG A 27 -37.33 0.67 8.91
CA ARG A 27 -37.24 -0.27 7.77
C ARG A 27 -35.95 -0.10 6.97
N GLU A 28 -35.46 1.13 6.83
CA GLU A 28 -34.26 1.47 6.06
C GLU A 28 -32.97 1.02 6.73
N ASN A 29 -32.94 0.97 8.06
CA ASN A 29 -31.79 0.55 8.86
C ASN A 29 -31.98 -0.80 9.54
N ASN A 30 -32.84 -1.65 9.00
CA ASN A 30 -33.09 -2.99 9.54
C ASN A 30 -33.52 -3.00 11.01
N GLY A 31 -34.16 -1.90 11.49
CA GLY A 31 -34.64 -1.71 12.86
C GLY A 31 -33.61 -1.11 13.80
N TYR A 32 -32.46 -0.63 13.33
CA TYR A 32 -31.48 0.05 14.18
C TYR A 32 -31.89 1.47 14.50
N ASN A 33 -31.70 1.85 15.77
CA ASN A 33 -31.67 3.25 16.17
C ASN A 33 -30.20 3.65 16.34
N PRO A 34 -29.62 4.47 15.44
CA PRO A 34 -28.19 4.77 15.48
C PRO A 34 -27.76 5.56 16.72
N ILE A 35 -28.68 6.30 17.34
CA ILE A 35 -28.39 7.05 18.57
C ILE A 35 -28.30 6.10 19.75
N LEU A 36 -29.27 5.17 19.90
CA LEU A 36 -29.22 4.13 20.93
C LEU A 36 -27.92 3.33 20.81
N GLU A 37 -27.60 2.83 19.60
CA GLU A 37 -26.38 2.04 19.38
C GLU A 37 -25.11 2.82 19.76
N ALA A 38 -25.07 4.14 19.46
CA ALA A 38 -23.94 4.99 19.81
C ALA A 38 -23.82 5.25 21.32
N GLU A 39 -24.94 5.22 22.07
CA GLU A 39 -24.94 5.45 23.52
C GLU A 39 -24.62 4.21 24.32
N VAL A 40 -25.13 3.05 23.88
CA VAL A 40 -25.02 1.80 24.67
C VAL A 40 -23.79 0.96 24.29
N ASN A 41 -23.24 1.15 23.11
CA ASN A 41 -22.06 0.42 22.67
C ASN A 41 -20.78 1.22 22.95
N ASP A 42 -19.72 0.52 23.31
CA ASP A 42 -18.40 1.13 23.52
C ASP A 42 -17.40 0.58 22.49
N TYR A 43 -16.67 1.49 21.87
CA TYR A 43 -15.62 1.14 20.92
C TYR A 43 -14.44 2.11 21.06
N TYR A 44 -13.26 1.56 21.25
CA TYR A 44 -12.05 2.36 21.15
C TYR A 44 -10.90 1.59 20.50
N ALA A 45 -10.07 2.33 19.76
CA ALA A 45 -8.78 1.90 19.25
C ALA A 45 -7.70 2.77 19.86
N ARG A 46 -6.71 2.17 20.51
CA ARG A 46 -5.58 2.88 21.09
C ARG A 46 -4.27 2.32 20.53
N THR A 47 -3.55 3.16 19.81
CA THR A 47 -2.23 2.80 19.26
C THR A 47 -1.14 3.54 20.01
N VAL A 48 -0.13 2.79 20.44
CA VAL A 48 1.17 3.32 20.93
C VAL A 48 2.20 2.96 19.87
N ARG A 49 2.94 3.96 19.38
CA ARG A 49 4.03 3.76 18.42
C ARG A 49 5.30 4.39 18.93
N ALA A 50 6.39 3.66 18.84
CA ALA A 50 7.72 4.13 19.15
C ALA A 50 8.66 3.84 17.98
N MET A 51 9.36 4.86 17.50
CA MET A 51 10.34 4.71 16.44
C MET A 51 11.68 5.32 16.88
N GLY A 52 12.74 4.55 16.73
CA GLY A 52 14.09 4.98 17.01
C GLY A 52 15.01 4.74 15.82
N THR A 53 15.85 5.72 15.49
CA THR A 53 16.87 5.60 14.44
C THR A 53 18.22 6.00 14.97
N ALA A 54 19.20 5.10 14.84
CA ALA A 54 20.61 5.38 15.11
C ALA A 54 21.36 5.43 13.77
N LYS A 55 22.17 6.47 13.57
CA LYS A 55 22.99 6.65 12.39
C LYS A 55 24.43 6.93 12.76
N ILE A 56 25.33 6.15 12.18
CA ILE A 56 26.77 6.37 12.24
C ILE A 56 27.25 6.66 10.83
N ALA A 57 28.05 7.69 10.65
CA ALA A 57 28.61 8.05 9.36
C ALA A 57 30.06 8.49 9.52
N TYR A 58 30.92 8.04 8.60
CA TYR A 58 32.33 8.34 8.57
C TYR A 58 32.79 8.70 7.17
N ASN A 59 33.46 9.83 7.03
CA ASN A 59 34.10 10.24 5.79
C ASN A 59 35.48 9.58 5.73
N VAL A 60 35.62 8.57 4.88
CA VAL A 60 36.89 7.86 4.67
C VAL A 60 37.87 8.77 3.92
N TRP A 61 37.36 9.49 2.93
CA TRP A 61 38.03 10.54 2.17
C TRP A 61 37.04 11.67 1.87
N ASP A 62 37.50 12.77 1.33
CA ASP A 62 36.63 13.92 0.97
C ASP A 62 35.48 13.53 0.03
N ASN A 63 35.71 12.51 -0.79
CA ASN A 63 34.72 12.05 -1.78
C ASN A 63 34.05 10.71 -1.42
N LEU A 64 34.44 10.07 -0.31
CA LEU A 64 33.96 8.73 0.05
C LEU A 64 33.44 8.71 1.49
N LYS A 65 32.18 8.35 1.62
CA LYS A 65 31.49 8.27 2.93
C LYS A 65 30.88 6.87 3.12
N VAL A 66 31.13 6.30 4.29
CA VAL A 66 30.45 5.10 4.79
C VAL A 66 29.41 5.52 5.81
N SER A 67 28.25 4.91 5.78
CA SER A 67 27.25 5.13 6.83
C SER A 67 26.45 3.86 7.11
N SER A 68 26.13 3.67 8.38
CA SER A 68 25.22 2.62 8.85
C SER A 68 24.04 3.28 9.54
N VAL A 69 22.84 2.86 9.20
CA VAL A 69 21.58 3.32 9.79
C VAL A 69 20.84 2.10 10.31
N PHE A 70 20.47 2.14 11.58
CA PHE A 70 19.63 1.14 12.20
C PHE A 70 18.35 1.78 12.70
N THR A 71 17.22 1.24 12.32
CA THR A 71 15.88 1.74 12.70
C THR A 71 15.08 0.62 13.32
N VAL A 72 14.41 0.92 14.43
CA VAL A 72 13.36 0.09 15.04
C VAL A 72 12.07 0.88 15.00
N ASP A 73 11.00 0.26 14.49
CA ASP A 73 9.65 0.81 14.47
C ASP A 73 8.71 -0.20 15.14
N TYR A 74 8.24 0.16 16.32
CA TYR A 74 7.34 -0.65 17.15
C TYR A 74 5.96 -0.01 17.21
N SER A 75 4.91 -0.81 17.09
CA SER A 75 3.54 -0.36 17.20
C SER A 75 2.68 -1.42 17.87
N LEU A 76 2.02 -1.04 18.98
CA LEU A 76 1.02 -1.83 19.66
C LEU A 76 -0.34 -1.15 19.52
N THR A 77 -1.30 -1.83 18.91
CA THR A 77 -2.70 -1.38 18.80
C THR A 77 -3.56 -2.26 19.67
N LYS A 78 -4.40 -1.63 20.51
CA LYS A 78 -5.44 -2.28 21.30
C LYS A 78 -6.80 -1.79 20.80
N ASP A 79 -7.57 -2.71 20.26
CA ASP A 79 -8.94 -2.48 19.81
C ASP A 79 -9.89 -3.16 20.77
N PHE A 80 -10.82 -2.40 21.28
CA PHE A 80 -11.90 -2.90 22.14
C PHE A 80 -13.23 -2.56 21.50
N SER A 81 -14.16 -3.51 21.52
CA SER A 81 -15.53 -3.28 21.16
C SER A 81 -16.46 -3.99 22.15
N PHE A 82 -17.46 -3.28 22.59
CA PHE A 82 -18.54 -3.80 23.40
C PHE A 82 -19.87 -3.48 22.74
N GLN A 83 -20.70 -4.50 22.57
CA GLN A 83 -22.07 -4.40 22.09
C GLN A 83 -22.98 -4.71 23.26
N SER A 84 -23.76 -3.72 23.70
CA SER A 84 -24.65 -3.82 24.84
C SER A 84 -25.80 -4.79 24.57
N PRO A 85 -26.29 -5.52 25.61
CA PRO A 85 -27.51 -6.28 25.48
C PRO A 85 -28.75 -5.41 25.16
N ASP A 86 -28.70 -4.10 25.46
CA ASP A 86 -29.78 -3.15 25.18
C ASP A 86 -29.74 -2.67 23.71
N GLY A 87 -28.61 -2.84 23.03
CA GLY A 87 -28.47 -2.62 21.59
C GLY A 87 -28.89 -3.85 20.79
N ARG A 88 -29.25 -3.65 19.53
CA ARG A 88 -29.75 -4.73 18.68
C ARG A 88 -28.71 -5.83 18.45
N ASP A 89 -27.45 -5.44 18.13
CA ASP A 89 -26.39 -6.39 17.82
C ASP A 89 -25.93 -7.19 19.04
N GLY A 90 -25.97 -6.57 20.20
CA GLY A 90 -25.60 -7.21 21.45
C GLY A 90 -26.72 -8.03 22.09
N ALA A 91 -28.02 -7.72 21.83
CA ALA A 91 -29.17 -8.38 22.41
C ALA A 91 -29.17 -9.91 22.22
N THR A 92 -28.83 -10.36 20.99
CA THR A 92 -28.75 -11.79 20.64
C THR A 92 -27.71 -12.55 21.46
N TYR A 93 -26.70 -11.86 21.94
CA TYR A 93 -25.58 -12.41 22.70
C TYR A 93 -25.68 -12.11 24.20
N GLN A 94 -26.72 -11.42 24.64
CA GLN A 94 -26.83 -10.86 26.02
C GLN A 94 -25.60 -10.02 26.37
N GLY A 95 -25.18 -9.16 25.40
CA GLY A 95 -23.94 -8.42 25.44
C GLY A 95 -22.75 -9.21 24.85
N ARG A 96 -21.95 -8.55 24.07
CA ARG A 96 -20.74 -9.11 23.43
C ARG A 96 -19.57 -8.16 23.58
N GLY A 97 -18.47 -8.63 24.15
CA GLY A 97 -17.20 -7.91 24.21
C GLY A 97 -16.12 -8.59 23.36
N ARG A 98 -15.29 -7.78 22.74
CA ARG A 98 -14.09 -8.22 22.01
C ARG A 98 -12.91 -7.34 22.35
N MET A 99 -11.77 -7.94 22.62
CA MET A 99 -10.48 -7.27 22.74
C MET A 99 -9.53 -7.87 21.72
N GLN A 100 -8.88 -7.01 20.95
CA GLN A 100 -7.83 -7.40 20.00
C GLN A 100 -6.58 -6.60 20.31
N MET A 101 -5.44 -7.28 20.30
CA MET A 101 -4.13 -6.68 20.49
C MET A 101 -3.26 -7.04 19.28
N THR A 102 -2.84 -6.02 18.55
CA THR A 102 -1.95 -6.20 17.40
C THR A 102 -0.59 -5.59 17.70
N ASP A 103 0.42 -6.42 17.78
CA ASP A 103 1.82 -6.04 17.97
C ASP A 103 2.56 -6.10 16.64
N ARG A 104 3.33 -5.08 16.33
CA ARG A 104 4.13 -4.98 15.11
C ARG A 104 5.49 -4.41 15.44
N ILE A 105 6.53 -5.12 15.05
CA ILE A 105 7.89 -4.60 15.18
C ILE A 105 8.64 -4.79 13.86
N ARG A 106 9.32 -3.73 13.42
CA ARG A 106 10.17 -3.74 12.24
C ARG A 106 11.57 -3.28 12.59
N TYR A 107 12.53 -4.09 12.21
CA TYR A 107 13.96 -3.78 12.28
C TYR A 107 14.47 -3.53 10.87
N THR A 108 15.21 -2.45 10.67
CA THR A 108 15.86 -2.14 9.40
C THR A 108 17.30 -1.76 9.64
N SER A 109 18.22 -2.42 8.96
CA SER A 109 19.64 -2.06 8.93
C SER A 109 20.04 -1.73 7.51
N GLN A 110 20.61 -0.55 7.28
CA GLN A 110 21.05 -0.07 5.98
C GLN A 110 22.49 0.40 6.07
N ASN A 111 23.38 -0.23 5.31
CA ASN A 111 24.80 0.09 5.25
C ASN A 111 25.12 0.65 3.87
N ASN A 112 25.59 1.89 3.81
CA ASN A 112 25.79 2.61 2.56
C ASN A 112 27.26 2.99 2.39
N LEU A 113 27.74 2.87 1.16
CA LEU A 113 28.97 3.46 0.68
C LEU A 113 28.60 4.49 -0.38
N THR A 114 28.92 5.75 -0.14
CA THR A 114 28.60 6.87 -1.04
C THR A 114 29.88 7.51 -1.54
N TYR A 115 30.00 7.64 -2.84
CA TYR A 115 31.07 8.35 -3.52
C TYR A 115 30.51 9.52 -4.32
N SER A 116 31.13 10.70 -4.23
CA SER A 116 30.74 11.87 -4.99
C SER A 116 31.95 12.71 -5.33
N LYS A 117 32.14 13.02 -6.63
CA LYS A 117 33.24 13.83 -7.10
C LYS A 117 32.88 14.62 -8.34
N THR A 118 33.30 15.89 -8.35
CA THR A 118 33.26 16.74 -9.56
C THR A 118 34.68 17.00 -10.00
N PHE A 119 34.96 16.81 -11.31
CA PHE A 119 36.24 17.07 -11.91
C PHE A 119 36.04 17.73 -13.27
N GLY A 120 36.44 19.00 -13.37
CA GLY A 120 36.15 19.83 -14.52
C GLY A 120 34.66 19.93 -14.78
N LYS A 121 34.22 19.49 -15.96
CA LYS A 121 32.80 19.48 -16.35
C LYS A 121 32.05 18.18 -16.00
N HIS A 122 32.72 17.22 -15.41
CA HIS A 122 32.16 15.93 -15.05
C HIS A 122 31.77 15.90 -13.59
N SER A 123 30.58 15.43 -13.30
CA SER A 123 30.12 15.12 -11.92
C SER A 123 29.65 13.67 -11.87
N VAL A 124 30.16 12.94 -10.89
CA VAL A 124 29.80 11.53 -10.62
C VAL A 124 29.33 11.40 -9.20
N SER A 125 28.20 10.74 -9.00
CA SER A 125 27.71 10.31 -7.68
C SER A 125 27.33 8.84 -7.76
N ALA A 126 27.88 8.02 -6.86
CA ALA A 126 27.63 6.60 -6.77
C ALA A 126 27.26 6.20 -5.35
N VAL A 127 26.30 5.31 -5.19
CA VAL A 127 25.92 4.72 -3.92
C VAL A 127 25.83 3.21 -4.09
N THR A 128 26.44 2.47 -3.17
CA THR A 128 26.12 1.07 -2.98
C THR A 128 25.57 0.88 -1.56
N ALA A 129 24.58 0.00 -1.41
CA ALA A 129 23.95 -0.28 -0.14
C ALA A 129 23.69 -1.77 0.04
N PHE A 130 23.81 -2.21 1.28
CA PHE A 130 23.31 -3.48 1.78
C PHE A 130 22.23 -3.21 2.82
N GLU A 131 21.04 -3.74 2.60
CA GLU A 131 19.88 -3.53 3.45
C GLU A 131 19.33 -4.88 3.94
N VAL A 132 18.93 -4.92 5.22
CA VAL A 132 18.19 -6.04 5.80
C VAL A 132 17.02 -5.47 6.57
N MET A 133 15.85 -6.04 6.35
CA MET A 133 14.63 -5.76 7.09
C MET A 133 14.08 -7.06 7.67
N LYS A 134 13.65 -7.01 8.92
CA LYS A 134 12.82 -8.04 9.56
C LYS A 134 11.55 -7.38 10.10
N TYR A 135 10.43 -8.02 9.92
CA TYR A 135 9.13 -7.59 10.39
C TYR A 135 8.45 -8.78 11.09
N ASP A 136 8.06 -8.56 12.33
CA ASP A 136 7.32 -9.50 13.15
C ASP A 136 5.93 -8.89 13.44
N TYR A 137 4.91 -9.68 13.28
CA TYR A 137 3.51 -9.34 13.50
C TYR A 137 2.86 -10.40 14.38
N GLU A 138 2.25 -9.95 15.44
CA GLU A 138 1.42 -10.76 16.32
C GLU A 138 0.03 -10.11 16.46
N ASP A 139 -1.00 -10.89 16.28
CA ASP A 139 -2.38 -10.50 16.50
C ASP A 139 -3.03 -11.51 17.44
N LEU A 140 -3.51 -11.02 18.58
CA LEU A 140 -4.18 -11.80 19.59
C LEU A 140 -5.55 -11.21 19.83
N TYR A 141 -6.61 -12.00 19.73
CA TYR A 141 -7.91 -11.54 20.14
C TYR A 141 -8.66 -12.56 21.02
N ALA A 142 -9.59 -12.03 21.81
CA ALA A 142 -10.55 -12.80 22.58
C ALA A 142 -11.91 -12.13 22.53
N ALA A 143 -12.97 -12.91 22.45
CA ALA A 143 -14.35 -12.45 22.47
C ALA A 143 -15.15 -13.28 23.47
N LYS A 144 -16.02 -12.59 24.23
CA LYS A 144 -16.94 -13.20 25.21
C LYS A 144 -18.33 -12.59 25.11
N LYS A 145 -19.32 -13.30 25.58
CA LYS A 145 -20.75 -12.91 25.63
C LYS A 145 -21.35 -13.16 27.00
N THR A 146 -22.62 -12.79 27.15
CA THR A 146 -23.41 -12.97 28.37
C THR A 146 -22.85 -12.10 29.49
N TYR A 147 -23.13 -10.79 29.39
CA TYR A 147 -22.80 -9.80 30.41
C TYR A 147 -23.97 -9.64 31.39
N GLY A 148 -23.63 -9.46 32.66
CA GLY A 148 -24.62 -9.05 33.67
C GLY A 148 -25.07 -7.60 33.46
N GLN A 149 -26.19 -7.23 34.10
CA GLN A 149 -26.85 -5.92 33.86
C GLN A 149 -26.07 -4.69 34.36
N ASP A 150 -25.15 -4.81 35.30
CA ASP A 150 -24.40 -3.66 35.84
C ASP A 150 -22.94 -3.68 35.34
N ILE A 151 -22.57 -2.75 34.63
CA ILE A 151 -21.88 -2.86 33.38
C ILE A 151 -20.47 -2.40 33.53
N ASN A 152 -19.65 -3.30 33.92
CA ASN A 152 -18.23 -3.28 33.57
C ASN A 152 -18.07 -4.04 32.25
N THR A 153 -17.75 -3.32 31.18
CA THR A 153 -17.62 -3.87 29.82
C THR A 153 -16.40 -4.73 29.61
N SER A 154 -15.55 -4.93 30.65
CA SER A 154 -14.36 -5.76 30.54
C SER A 154 -14.71 -7.23 30.26
N LEU A 155 -13.88 -7.91 29.46
CA LEU A 155 -14.07 -9.34 29.13
C LEU A 155 -14.13 -10.24 30.34
N GLY A 156 -13.56 -9.81 31.52
CA GLY A 156 -13.63 -10.56 32.77
C GLY A 156 -15.04 -10.71 33.32
N ASN A 157 -15.94 -9.80 32.97
CA ASN A 157 -17.34 -9.80 33.44
C ASN A 157 -18.30 -10.60 32.55
N ALA A 158 -17.87 -11.07 31.41
CA ALA A 158 -18.66 -11.93 30.54
C ALA A 158 -18.53 -13.40 30.95
N ALA A 159 -19.67 -14.12 31.01
CA ALA A 159 -19.70 -15.50 31.45
C ALA A 159 -19.15 -16.47 30.40
N ASP A 160 -19.59 -16.33 29.15
CA ASP A 160 -19.36 -17.34 28.13
C ASP A 160 -18.29 -16.89 27.11
N PRO A 161 -17.26 -17.72 26.81
CA PRO A 161 -16.35 -17.46 25.72
C PRO A 161 -17.07 -17.64 24.38
N ILE A 162 -16.72 -16.81 23.38
CA ILE A 162 -17.14 -17.00 21.99
C ILE A 162 -15.97 -17.58 21.20
N ASP A 163 -14.81 -16.89 21.24
CA ASP A 163 -13.67 -17.21 20.41
C ASP A 163 -12.39 -16.58 20.96
N ALA A 164 -11.26 -17.21 20.69
CA ALA A 164 -9.93 -16.65 20.94
C ALA A 164 -8.97 -17.21 19.88
N ASP A 165 -8.14 -16.35 19.30
CA ASP A 165 -7.17 -16.76 18.30
C ASP A 165 -5.89 -15.93 18.40
N GLN A 166 -4.78 -16.52 17.95
CA GLN A 166 -3.49 -15.89 17.84
C GLN A 166 -2.91 -16.11 16.45
N LYS A 167 -2.50 -15.03 15.81
CA LYS A 167 -1.87 -15.08 14.51
C LYS A 167 -0.47 -14.50 14.58
N LEU A 168 0.51 -15.29 14.16
CA LEU A 168 1.91 -14.89 14.05
C LEU A 168 2.31 -14.83 12.57
N GLN A 169 3.00 -13.77 12.18
CA GLN A 169 3.53 -13.62 10.83
C GLN A 169 4.92 -12.99 10.89
N GLU A 170 5.83 -13.50 10.12
CA GLU A 170 7.18 -12.98 9.97
C GLU A 170 7.48 -12.67 8.50
N ASP A 171 8.26 -11.62 8.27
CA ASP A 171 8.72 -11.23 6.94
C ASP A 171 10.15 -10.73 7.02
N ALA A 172 10.98 -11.14 6.09
CA ALA A 172 12.35 -10.69 5.98
C ALA A 172 12.69 -10.34 4.53
N LEU A 173 13.41 -9.24 4.37
CA LEU A 173 13.90 -8.76 3.08
C LEU A 173 15.39 -8.46 3.18
N MET A 174 16.16 -8.93 2.21
CA MET A 174 17.58 -8.62 2.06
C MET A 174 17.80 -8.00 0.68
N SER A 175 18.56 -6.91 0.61
CA SER A 175 18.73 -6.14 -0.60
C SER A 175 20.16 -5.70 -0.83
N TYR A 176 20.62 -5.83 -2.06
CA TYR A 176 21.85 -5.22 -2.57
C TYR A 176 21.47 -4.15 -3.57
N VAL A 177 21.96 -2.94 -3.34
CA VAL A 177 21.63 -1.77 -4.15
C VAL A 177 22.91 -1.15 -4.70
N ALA A 178 22.88 -0.75 -5.96
CA ALA A 178 23.91 0.07 -6.59
C ALA A 178 23.26 1.13 -7.47
N SER A 179 23.72 2.38 -7.36
CA SER A 179 23.24 3.48 -8.18
C SER A 179 24.40 4.40 -8.57
N VAL A 180 24.42 4.82 -9.81
CA VAL A 180 25.40 5.77 -10.34
C VAL A 180 24.66 6.87 -11.10
N ASN A 181 24.97 8.12 -10.76
CA ASN A 181 24.52 9.29 -11.49
C ASN A 181 25.74 10.00 -12.08
N TYR A 182 25.63 10.38 -13.33
CA TYR A 182 26.67 11.09 -14.06
C TYR A 182 26.08 12.32 -14.74
N SER A 183 26.77 13.44 -14.67
CA SER A 183 26.46 14.61 -15.48
C SER A 183 27.71 15.21 -16.14
N TYR A 184 27.49 15.78 -17.31
CA TYR A 184 28.51 16.47 -18.05
C TYR A 184 28.04 17.88 -18.44
N ASP A 185 28.83 18.89 -18.04
CA ASP A 185 28.65 20.31 -18.37
C ASP A 185 27.23 20.84 -18.07
N ASP A 186 26.54 20.24 -17.07
CA ASP A 186 25.13 20.49 -16.74
C ASP A 186 24.15 20.37 -17.92
N LYS A 187 24.57 19.66 -18.99
CA LYS A 187 23.82 19.44 -20.24
C LYS A 187 23.31 18.03 -20.39
N TYR A 188 24.18 17.07 -20.13
CA TYR A 188 23.89 15.64 -20.29
C TYR A 188 23.89 14.96 -18.94
N TYR A 189 22.86 14.19 -18.70
CA TYR A 189 22.68 13.44 -17.45
C TYR A 189 22.36 12.00 -17.78
N ALA A 190 22.98 11.09 -17.07
CA ALA A 190 22.69 9.66 -17.13
C ALA A 190 22.61 9.11 -15.70
N SER A 191 21.66 8.24 -15.43
CA SER A 191 21.60 7.50 -14.19
C SER A 191 21.36 6.02 -14.47
N PHE A 192 22.02 5.17 -13.70
CA PHE A 192 21.79 3.74 -13.68
C PHE A 192 21.57 3.30 -12.24
N SER A 193 20.57 2.48 -12.00
CA SER A 193 20.38 1.82 -10.72
C SER A 193 20.14 0.33 -10.91
N PHE A 194 20.63 -0.44 -9.96
CA PHE A 194 20.44 -1.88 -9.88
C PHE A 194 20.08 -2.24 -8.44
N ARG A 195 19.11 -3.14 -8.28
CA ARG A 195 18.71 -3.68 -7.00
C ARG A 195 18.45 -5.17 -7.12
N ARG A 196 18.99 -5.93 -6.19
CA ARG A 196 18.71 -7.36 -6.05
C ARG A 196 18.10 -7.59 -4.68
N ASP A 197 16.84 -8.04 -4.66
CA ASP A 197 16.07 -8.26 -3.44
C ASP A 197 15.75 -9.74 -3.26
N GLY A 198 15.94 -10.24 -2.04
CA GLY A 198 15.55 -11.57 -1.62
C GLY A 198 14.53 -11.49 -0.49
N SER A 199 13.37 -12.13 -0.66
CA SER A 199 12.27 -12.08 0.31
C SER A 199 11.93 -13.46 0.86
N SER A 200 11.62 -13.52 2.16
CA SER A 200 11.12 -14.72 2.83
C SER A 200 9.72 -15.16 2.39
N ARG A 201 8.98 -14.29 1.67
CA ARG A 201 7.63 -14.61 1.14
C ARG A 201 7.65 -15.55 -0.06
N LEU A 202 8.82 -15.85 -0.59
CA LEU A 202 9.04 -16.69 -1.75
C LEU A 202 9.95 -17.87 -1.40
N SER A 203 9.86 -18.95 -2.18
CA SER A 203 10.67 -20.15 -1.97
C SER A 203 12.17 -19.86 -2.13
N PRO A 204 13.06 -20.67 -1.56
CA PRO A 204 14.52 -20.49 -1.70
C PRO A 204 14.99 -20.29 -3.14
N ASP A 205 14.35 -20.98 -4.09
CA ASP A 205 14.74 -20.98 -5.50
C ASP A 205 14.25 -19.74 -6.27
N THR A 206 13.14 -19.13 -5.86
CA THR A 206 12.49 -18.01 -6.57
C THR A 206 12.55 -16.68 -5.83
N ARG A 207 13.10 -16.64 -4.60
CA ARG A 207 13.07 -15.47 -3.72
C ARG A 207 13.82 -14.23 -4.22
N TRP A 208 14.78 -14.41 -5.14
CA TRP A 208 15.62 -13.33 -5.61
C TRP A 208 15.06 -12.66 -6.87
N GLY A 209 14.74 -11.36 -6.76
CA GLY A 209 14.40 -10.50 -7.87
C GLY A 209 15.56 -9.57 -8.23
N ASN A 210 15.79 -9.34 -9.53
CA ASN A 210 16.74 -8.35 -10.04
C ASN A 210 15.95 -7.22 -10.71
N PHE A 211 16.18 -6.01 -10.25
CA PHE A 211 15.51 -4.81 -10.72
C PHE A 211 16.56 -3.78 -11.14
N TRP A 212 16.28 -3.05 -12.19
CA TRP A 212 17.21 -2.06 -12.69
C TRP A 212 16.49 -0.93 -13.41
N SER A 213 17.14 0.23 -13.47
CA SER A 213 16.65 1.33 -14.27
C SER A 213 17.81 2.08 -14.91
N LEU A 214 17.55 2.58 -16.10
CA LEU A 214 18.42 3.49 -16.84
C LEU A 214 17.63 4.74 -17.18
N SER A 215 18.21 5.90 -16.93
CA SER A 215 17.64 7.16 -17.37
C SER A 215 18.70 8.05 -18.01
N ALA A 216 18.26 8.84 -18.97
CA ALA A 216 19.07 9.86 -19.61
C ALA A 216 18.26 11.15 -19.77
N SER A 217 18.91 12.30 -19.65
CA SER A 217 18.30 13.56 -20.00
C SER A 217 19.32 14.50 -20.65
N TRP A 218 18.80 15.29 -21.57
CA TRP A 218 19.56 16.27 -22.33
C TRP A 218 18.93 17.65 -22.20
N ARG A 219 19.69 18.59 -21.65
CA ARG A 219 19.29 19.97 -21.49
C ARG A 219 19.70 20.78 -22.72
N LEU A 220 18.86 20.71 -23.75
CA LEU A 220 19.07 21.36 -25.03
C LEU A 220 19.26 22.88 -24.90
N SER A 221 18.54 23.50 -23.96
CA SER A 221 18.63 24.96 -23.72
C SER A 221 20.04 25.46 -23.39
N GLN A 222 20.95 24.56 -22.95
CA GLN A 222 22.35 24.91 -22.67
C GLN A 222 23.29 24.74 -23.87
N GLU A 223 22.79 24.26 -24.99
CA GLU A 223 23.57 24.09 -26.20
C GLU A 223 23.84 25.44 -26.91
N ARG A 224 24.99 25.55 -27.58
CA ARG A 224 25.39 26.79 -28.24
C ARG A 224 24.40 27.21 -29.34
N PHE A 225 23.85 26.27 -30.08
CA PHE A 225 22.89 26.54 -31.15
C PHE A 225 21.52 27.03 -30.64
N MET A 226 21.21 26.84 -29.31
CA MET A 226 19.97 27.33 -28.67
C MET A 226 20.11 28.74 -28.10
N GLN A 227 21.30 29.30 -28.02
CA GLN A 227 21.54 30.64 -27.44
C GLN A 227 20.68 31.75 -28.06
N PRO A 228 20.45 31.80 -29.40
CA PRO A 228 19.58 32.83 -30.00
C PRO A 228 18.12 32.75 -29.52
N LEU A 229 17.65 31.58 -29.10
CA LEU A 229 16.28 31.35 -28.66
C LEU A 229 16.08 31.52 -27.15
N LYS A 230 17.13 31.80 -26.39
CA LYS A 230 17.14 31.82 -24.93
C LYS A 230 16.18 32.88 -24.34
N SER A 231 15.90 33.97 -25.06
CA SER A 231 14.95 35.00 -24.64
C SER A 231 13.49 34.50 -24.63
N VAL A 232 13.15 33.57 -25.50
CA VAL A 232 11.83 32.94 -25.62
C VAL A 232 11.80 31.59 -24.91
N LEU A 233 12.77 30.74 -25.22
CA LEU A 233 12.90 29.38 -24.70
C LEU A 233 13.94 29.34 -23.58
N SER A 234 13.52 29.64 -22.36
CA SER A 234 14.40 29.76 -21.19
C SER A 234 14.96 28.42 -20.70
N ASP A 235 14.19 27.35 -20.88
CA ASP A 235 14.64 25.97 -20.64
C ASP A 235 14.02 25.00 -21.65
N LEU A 236 14.79 23.99 -22.04
CA LEU A 236 14.34 22.87 -22.86
C LEU A 236 15.13 21.64 -22.49
N LYS A 237 14.42 20.63 -21.95
CA LYS A 237 15.04 19.39 -21.51
C LYS A 237 14.24 18.17 -21.97
N LEU A 238 14.93 17.25 -22.63
CA LEU A 238 14.42 15.92 -22.96
C LEU A 238 14.77 14.95 -21.86
N ARG A 239 13.85 14.05 -21.52
CA ARG A 239 14.02 12.99 -20.52
C ARG A 239 13.55 11.67 -21.11
N ALA A 240 14.31 10.61 -20.85
CA ALA A 240 13.92 9.25 -21.16
C ALA A 240 14.35 8.33 -20.02
N SER A 241 13.49 7.42 -19.60
CA SER A 241 13.84 6.39 -18.63
C SER A 241 13.16 5.07 -18.94
N TYR A 242 13.90 3.99 -18.70
CA TYR A 242 13.36 2.64 -18.78
C TYR A 242 13.85 1.84 -17.57
N GLY A 243 12.95 1.07 -16.96
CA GLY A 243 13.31 0.28 -15.79
C GLY A 243 12.31 -0.83 -15.48
N VAL A 244 12.72 -1.66 -14.54
CA VAL A 244 11.97 -2.79 -14.03
C VAL A 244 11.90 -2.71 -12.52
N ASN A 245 10.68 -2.72 -11.95
CA ASN A 245 10.41 -2.83 -10.53
C ASN A 245 9.71 -4.14 -10.20
N GLY A 246 9.84 -4.63 -8.97
CA GLY A 246 9.16 -5.82 -8.48
C GLY A 246 8.12 -5.53 -7.40
N ASN A 247 7.07 -6.37 -7.34
CA ASN A 247 6.16 -6.46 -6.21
C ASN A 247 6.16 -7.88 -5.65
N LEU A 248 5.99 -7.99 -4.35
CA LEU A 248 5.86 -9.26 -3.63
C LEU A 248 4.39 -9.68 -3.52
N PRO A 249 4.12 -11.00 -3.37
CA PRO A 249 2.81 -11.46 -2.96
C PRO A 249 2.40 -10.85 -1.61
N SER A 250 1.12 -10.58 -1.45
CA SER A 250 0.55 -10.13 -0.16
C SER A 250 0.59 -11.24 0.90
N SER A 251 0.52 -12.51 0.47
CA SER A 251 0.65 -13.67 1.35
C SER A 251 2.09 -13.81 1.83
N TYR A 252 2.27 -14.05 3.14
CA TYR A 252 3.58 -14.32 3.74
C TYR A 252 4.11 -15.71 3.45
N TYR A 253 3.21 -16.67 3.25
CA TYR A 253 3.54 -18.10 3.13
C TYR A 253 2.89 -18.74 1.89
N GLY A 254 2.60 -17.95 0.85
CA GLY A 254 1.89 -18.44 -0.35
C GLY A 254 2.64 -19.51 -1.15
N TYR A 255 3.94 -19.66 -0.91
CA TYR A 255 4.73 -20.71 -1.54
C TYR A 255 4.65 -22.06 -0.80
N GLN A 256 4.15 -22.07 0.45
CA GLN A 256 4.01 -23.26 1.29
C GLN A 256 2.55 -23.67 1.42
N SER A 257 2.30 -24.97 1.46
CA SER A 257 1.00 -25.49 1.88
C SER A 257 0.77 -25.21 3.36
N THR A 258 -0.44 -24.73 3.70
CA THR A 258 -0.81 -24.47 5.08
C THR A 258 -1.88 -25.46 5.57
N TYR A 259 -1.83 -25.75 6.86
CA TYR A 259 -2.71 -26.70 7.50
C TYR A 259 -3.59 -25.99 8.54
N THR A 260 -4.81 -26.47 8.70
CA THR A 260 -5.70 -26.06 9.79
C THR A 260 -6.09 -27.25 10.64
N THR A 261 -6.34 -27.02 11.93
CA THR A 261 -6.64 -28.07 12.93
C THR A 261 -8.07 -28.03 13.43
N GLY A 262 -8.96 -27.26 12.80
CA GLY A 262 -10.35 -27.05 13.25
C GLY A 262 -11.30 -28.25 13.10
N ALA A 263 -10.89 -29.34 12.45
CA ALA A 263 -11.69 -30.56 12.34
C ALA A 263 -11.32 -31.61 13.39
N PHE A 264 -12.28 -32.44 13.73
CA PHE A 264 -12.08 -33.57 14.63
C PHE A 264 -12.32 -34.88 13.86
N TYR A 265 -11.37 -35.79 13.93
CA TYR A 265 -11.55 -37.16 13.49
C TYR A 265 -11.49 -38.10 14.69
N SER A 266 -12.56 -38.82 14.92
CA SER A 266 -12.69 -39.73 16.08
C SER A 266 -12.41 -39.03 17.43
N GLY A 267 -12.89 -37.79 17.60
CA GLY A 267 -12.76 -36.98 18.83
C GLY A 267 -11.36 -36.39 19.05
N LYS A 268 -10.45 -36.49 18.08
CA LYS A 268 -9.12 -35.88 18.13
C LYS A 268 -8.99 -34.76 17.08
N PRO A 269 -8.34 -33.62 17.41
CA PRO A 269 -8.00 -32.63 16.40
C PRO A 269 -7.23 -33.26 15.25
N SER A 270 -7.71 -33.07 14.04
CA SER A 270 -7.09 -33.61 12.83
C SER A 270 -6.69 -32.49 11.92
N PRO A 271 -5.39 -32.28 11.67
CA PRO A 271 -4.95 -31.28 10.71
C PRO A 271 -5.27 -31.75 9.29
N TRP A 272 -5.76 -30.82 8.45
CA TRP A 272 -5.85 -31.02 7.00
C TRP A 272 -5.24 -29.85 6.27
N GLU A 273 -4.77 -30.08 5.05
CA GLU A 273 -4.23 -29.05 4.20
C GLU A 273 -5.35 -28.09 3.76
N SER A 274 -5.24 -26.82 4.18
CA SER A 274 -6.26 -25.79 3.94
C SER A 274 -5.95 -24.93 2.73
N THR A 275 -4.67 -24.78 2.39
CA THR A 275 -4.21 -23.98 1.26
C THR A 275 -3.08 -24.69 0.55
N LEU A 276 -3.21 -24.84 -0.76
CA LEU A 276 -2.16 -25.42 -1.59
C LEU A 276 -1.07 -24.38 -1.81
N GLY A 277 0.19 -24.70 -1.47
CA GLY A 277 1.36 -23.89 -1.71
C GLY A 277 1.81 -23.91 -3.17
N ASN A 278 2.52 -22.88 -3.59
CA ASN A 278 3.14 -22.80 -4.91
C ASN A 278 4.60 -22.36 -4.80
N GLU A 279 5.52 -23.30 -4.86
CA GLU A 279 6.97 -23.04 -4.78
C GLU A 279 7.52 -22.25 -5.99
N GLU A 280 6.77 -22.22 -7.11
CA GLU A 280 7.12 -21.46 -8.31
C GLU A 280 6.74 -19.97 -8.23
N LEU A 281 6.08 -19.53 -7.13
CA LEU A 281 5.76 -18.13 -6.92
C LEU A 281 7.02 -17.26 -7.03
N THR A 282 6.92 -16.20 -7.80
CA THR A 282 7.99 -15.23 -8.00
C THR A 282 7.48 -13.80 -7.92
N TRP A 283 8.38 -12.84 -8.07
CA TRP A 283 8.09 -11.42 -8.11
C TRP A 283 7.23 -11.05 -9.32
N GLU A 284 6.20 -10.23 -9.12
CA GLU A 284 5.61 -9.48 -10.23
C GLU A 284 6.62 -8.48 -10.76
N LYS A 285 6.68 -8.28 -12.08
CA LYS A 285 7.62 -7.37 -12.73
C LYS A 285 6.88 -6.26 -13.46
N ASN A 286 7.19 -5.02 -13.09
CA ASN A 286 6.68 -3.82 -13.74
C ASN A 286 7.77 -3.22 -14.64
N TYR A 287 7.58 -3.29 -15.95
CA TYR A 287 8.42 -2.66 -16.96
C TYR A 287 7.84 -1.29 -17.29
N ALA A 288 8.58 -0.23 -17.01
CA ALA A 288 8.14 1.14 -17.22
C ALA A 288 9.07 1.88 -18.18
N LEU A 289 8.51 2.42 -19.27
CA LEU A 289 9.16 3.37 -20.17
C LEU A 289 8.48 4.73 -19.97
N ASN A 290 9.29 5.77 -19.74
CA ASN A 290 8.82 7.15 -19.64
C ASN A 290 9.63 8.03 -20.59
N LEU A 291 8.95 8.91 -21.32
CA LEU A 291 9.52 9.95 -22.16
C LEU A 291 8.97 11.29 -21.70
N GLY A 292 9.81 12.23 -21.40
CA GLY A 292 9.42 13.53 -20.86
C GLY A 292 10.08 14.69 -21.63
N LEU A 293 9.35 15.80 -21.68
CA LEU A 293 9.76 17.06 -22.28
C LEU A 293 9.43 18.19 -21.31
N ASP A 294 10.46 18.91 -20.85
CA ASP A 294 10.31 20.09 -20.03
C ASP A 294 10.62 21.34 -20.86
N ILE A 295 9.73 22.31 -20.88
CA ILE A 295 9.82 23.56 -21.64
C ILE A 295 9.63 24.73 -20.71
N GLY A 296 10.60 25.62 -20.64
CA GLY A 296 10.50 26.93 -20.00
C GLY A 296 10.35 28.02 -21.04
N LEU A 297 9.30 28.84 -20.96
CA LEU A 297 9.04 29.94 -21.88
C LEU A 297 9.10 31.27 -21.13
N PHE A 298 9.83 32.24 -21.69
CA PHE A 298 9.92 33.62 -21.19
C PHE A 298 10.34 33.74 -19.72
N SER A 299 10.95 32.68 -19.13
CA SER A 299 11.22 32.54 -17.69
C SER A 299 9.96 32.72 -16.80
N ARG A 300 8.77 32.50 -17.36
CA ARG A 300 7.47 32.68 -16.69
C ARG A 300 6.56 31.47 -16.78
N VAL A 301 6.62 30.73 -17.87
CA VAL A 301 5.78 29.56 -18.11
C VAL A 301 6.66 28.33 -18.14
N ASN A 302 6.31 27.32 -17.31
CA ASN A 302 6.94 26.01 -17.32
C ASN A 302 5.90 24.99 -17.76
N VAL A 303 6.24 24.20 -18.74
CA VAL A 303 5.41 23.09 -19.27
C VAL A 303 6.19 21.81 -19.10
N SER A 304 5.59 20.79 -18.50
CA SER A 304 6.09 19.41 -18.46
C SER A 304 5.10 18.52 -19.16
N LEU A 305 5.57 17.76 -20.14
CA LEU A 305 4.79 16.78 -20.90
C LEU A 305 5.47 15.42 -20.73
N ASP A 306 4.73 14.46 -20.18
CA ASP A 306 5.21 13.10 -19.97
C ASP A 306 4.31 12.09 -20.69
N TRP A 307 4.91 11.18 -21.41
CA TRP A 307 4.27 9.99 -21.94
C TRP A 307 4.89 8.76 -21.31
N TYR A 308 4.03 7.83 -20.87
CA TYR A 308 4.50 6.60 -20.24
C TYR A 308 3.75 5.36 -20.73
N THR A 309 4.45 4.24 -20.67
CA THR A 309 3.85 2.92 -20.76
C THR A 309 4.45 2.02 -19.68
N ARG A 310 3.55 1.40 -18.89
CA ARG A 310 3.90 0.47 -17.82
C ARG A 310 3.24 -0.86 -18.07
N THR A 311 4.04 -1.92 -18.21
CA THR A 311 3.55 -3.29 -18.40
C THR A 311 3.93 -4.12 -17.18
N THR A 312 2.92 -4.56 -16.44
CA THR A 312 3.07 -5.53 -15.35
C THR A 312 2.98 -6.92 -15.94
N LYS A 313 3.99 -7.72 -15.72
CA LYS A 313 4.05 -9.15 -16.06
C LYS A 313 4.08 -9.98 -14.80
N ASP A 314 3.74 -11.25 -14.96
CA ASP A 314 3.76 -12.22 -13.85
C ASP A 314 2.87 -11.76 -12.67
N LEU A 315 1.69 -11.15 -13.00
CA LEU A 315 0.71 -10.70 -12.01
C LEU A 315 0.28 -11.87 -11.14
N LEU A 316 0.31 -11.64 -9.83
CA LEU A 316 -0.13 -12.59 -8.83
C LEU A 316 -1.65 -12.66 -8.81
N MET A 317 -2.19 -13.80 -9.16
CA MET A 317 -3.64 -14.06 -9.23
C MET A 317 -3.97 -15.43 -8.67
N SER A 318 -5.13 -15.54 -8.02
CA SER A 318 -5.70 -16.83 -7.64
C SER A 318 -6.32 -17.50 -8.86
N LYS A 319 -5.66 -18.55 -9.38
CA LYS A 319 -6.17 -19.41 -10.46
C LYS A 319 -7.17 -20.39 -9.85
N GLN A 320 -8.39 -20.43 -10.38
CA GLN A 320 -9.39 -21.42 -9.97
C GLN A 320 -8.92 -22.83 -10.36
N LEU A 321 -9.04 -23.75 -9.45
CA LEU A 321 -8.72 -25.15 -9.66
C LEU A 321 -10.00 -25.99 -9.87
N ASN A 322 -9.84 -27.15 -10.50
CA ASN A 322 -10.91 -28.12 -10.58
C ASN A 322 -11.18 -28.68 -9.17
N SER A 323 -12.45 -28.82 -8.79
CA SER A 323 -12.86 -29.35 -7.48
C SER A 323 -12.31 -30.74 -7.16
N ILE A 324 -11.92 -31.51 -8.17
CA ILE A 324 -11.24 -32.81 -8.00
C ILE A 324 -9.90 -32.68 -7.26
N SER A 325 -9.24 -31.51 -7.34
CA SER A 325 -7.97 -31.25 -6.62
C SER A 325 -8.13 -31.15 -5.10
N GLY A 326 -9.36 -30.99 -4.60
CA GLY A 326 -9.62 -30.71 -3.19
C GLY A 326 -9.42 -29.25 -2.78
N PHE A 327 -8.98 -28.39 -3.70
CA PHE A 327 -8.72 -26.97 -3.47
C PHE A 327 -9.53 -26.10 -4.43
N SER A 328 -9.94 -24.92 -3.97
CA SER A 328 -10.70 -23.96 -4.80
C SER A 328 -9.79 -23.13 -5.72
N SER A 329 -8.59 -22.81 -5.27
CA SER A 329 -7.68 -21.95 -6.04
C SER A 329 -6.22 -22.16 -5.65
N LEU A 330 -5.33 -21.73 -6.55
CA LEU A 330 -3.88 -21.68 -6.36
C LEU A 330 -3.37 -20.27 -6.69
N LEU A 331 -2.61 -19.67 -5.80
CA LEU A 331 -1.93 -18.40 -6.08
C LEU A 331 -0.78 -18.64 -7.07
N THR A 332 -0.74 -17.91 -8.17
CA THR A 332 0.26 -18.12 -9.22
C THR A 332 0.52 -16.83 -10.03
N ASN A 333 1.66 -16.77 -10.72
CA ASN A 333 2.08 -15.66 -11.56
C ASN A 333 1.62 -15.86 -13.01
N VAL A 334 0.43 -15.39 -13.39
CA VAL A 334 -0.17 -15.73 -14.71
C VAL A 334 -0.71 -14.55 -15.50
N GLY A 335 -0.90 -13.39 -14.90
CA GLY A 335 -1.52 -12.23 -15.54
C GLY A 335 -0.53 -11.29 -16.20
N GLN A 336 -1.03 -10.47 -17.12
CA GLN A 336 -0.31 -9.35 -17.69
C GLN A 336 -1.26 -8.17 -17.95
N MET A 337 -0.83 -6.97 -17.55
CA MET A 337 -1.59 -5.74 -17.68
C MET A 337 -0.70 -4.60 -18.19
N ARG A 338 -1.26 -3.69 -18.97
CA ARG A 338 -0.56 -2.49 -19.44
C ARG A 338 -1.35 -1.24 -19.12
N ASN A 339 -0.64 -0.24 -18.60
CA ASN A 339 -1.11 1.13 -18.47
C ASN A 339 -0.29 2.00 -19.41
N THR A 340 -0.97 2.84 -20.20
CA THR A 340 -0.32 3.82 -21.08
C THR A 340 -1.01 5.15 -20.87
N GLY A 341 -0.24 6.22 -20.68
CA GLY A 341 -0.83 7.53 -20.40
C GLY A 341 0.03 8.70 -20.88
N VAL A 342 -0.59 9.87 -20.80
CA VAL A 342 0.01 11.18 -21.05
C VAL A 342 -0.34 12.08 -19.90
N GLU A 343 0.62 12.86 -19.43
CA GLU A 343 0.48 13.84 -18.37
C GLU A 343 1.03 15.18 -18.85
N LEU A 344 0.27 16.24 -18.63
CA LEU A 344 0.64 17.63 -18.93
C LEU A 344 0.51 18.46 -17.67
N GLU A 345 1.59 19.14 -17.31
CA GLU A 345 1.61 20.13 -16.26
C GLU A 345 2.01 21.48 -16.85
N VAL A 346 1.27 22.53 -16.54
CA VAL A 346 1.58 23.91 -16.94
C VAL A 346 1.55 24.78 -15.69
N ARG A 347 2.66 25.45 -15.42
CA ARG A 347 2.77 26.46 -14.36
C ARG A 347 3.18 27.79 -14.97
N SER A 348 2.44 28.84 -14.65
CA SER A 348 2.67 30.17 -15.19
C SER A 348 2.67 31.24 -14.10
N ASN A 349 3.67 32.12 -14.15
CA ASN A 349 3.72 33.36 -13.39
C ASN A 349 3.20 34.49 -14.28
N ASN A 350 1.87 34.74 -14.25
CA ASN A 350 1.21 35.64 -15.17
C ASN A 350 1.59 37.10 -14.87
N ILE A 351 1.48 37.49 -13.60
CA ILE A 351 1.80 38.84 -13.11
C ILE A 351 2.56 38.69 -11.79
N LYS A 352 3.66 39.41 -11.67
CA LYS A 352 4.39 39.55 -10.41
C LYS A 352 4.86 40.99 -10.28
N THR A 353 4.22 41.74 -9.38
CA THR A 353 4.58 43.09 -8.96
C THR A 353 4.97 43.08 -7.49
N LYS A 354 5.31 44.24 -6.92
CA LYS A 354 5.64 44.35 -5.50
C LYS A 354 4.44 44.01 -4.59
N ASP A 355 3.22 44.38 -5.01
CA ASP A 355 2.01 44.27 -4.19
C ASP A 355 0.99 43.25 -4.72
N PHE A 356 1.23 42.68 -5.91
CA PHE A 356 0.31 41.72 -6.54
C PHE A 356 1.06 40.59 -7.23
N SER A 357 0.59 39.36 -7.00
CA SER A 357 1.11 38.18 -7.66
C SER A 357 -0.03 37.29 -8.14
N TRP A 358 0.00 36.94 -9.44
CA TRP A 358 -0.93 35.98 -10.04
C TRP A 358 -0.17 34.84 -10.70
N THR A 359 -0.37 33.64 -10.19
CA THR A 359 0.17 32.39 -10.73
C THR A 359 -0.97 31.48 -11.16
N THR A 360 -0.74 30.68 -12.20
CA THR A 360 -1.68 29.66 -12.67
C THR A 360 -0.98 28.30 -12.68
N ALA A 361 -1.66 27.27 -12.18
CA ALA A 361 -1.25 25.88 -12.31
C ALA A 361 -2.37 25.08 -12.96
N PHE A 362 -2.03 24.30 -13.99
CA PHE A 362 -2.96 23.44 -14.70
C PHE A 362 -2.34 22.05 -14.87
N ASN A 363 -3.09 21.02 -14.54
CA ASN A 363 -2.69 19.62 -14.70
C ASN A 363 -3.76 18.87 -15.48
N LEU A 364 -3.32 18.08 -16.46
CA LEU A 364 -4.15 17.17 -17.24
C LEU A 364 -3.48 15.79 -17.30
N SER A 365 -4.24 14.75 -17.02
CA SER A 365 -3.74 13.38 -17.17
C SER A 365 -4.76 12.51 -17.90
N HIS A 366 -4.27 11.63 -18.75
CA HIS A 366 -5.06 10.59 -19.39
C HIS A 366 -4.34 9.25 -19.25
N ASN A 367 -5.03 8.24 -18.73
CA ASN A 367 -4.50 6.88 -18.59
C ASN A 367 -5.44 5.86 -19.23
N LYS A 368 -4.88 4.93 -20.00
CA LYS A 368 -5.57 3.78 -20.57
C LYS A 368 -5.01 2.49 -19.99
N ASN A 369 -5.86 1.74 -19.31
CA ASN A 369 -5.54 0.41 -18.81
C ASN A 369 -5.99 -0.66 -19.81
N LYS A 370 -5.17 -1.71 -20.00
CA LYS A 370 -5.48 -2.85 -20.84
C LYS A 370 -4.94 -4.13 -20.20
N ILE A 371 -5.81 -5.10 -20.00
CA ILE A 371 -5.41 -6.47 -19.66
C ILE A 371 -4.89 -7.13 -20.95
N LEU A 372 -3.67 -7.66 -20.90
CA LEU A 372 -3.00 -8.30 -22.04
C LEU A 372 -3.08 -9.81 -21.98
N LYS A 373 -3.03 -10.38 -20.76
CA LYS A 373 -3.14 -11.81 -20.50
C LYS A 373 -3.85 -12.03 -19.17
N LEU A 374 -4.79 -12.96 -19.12
CA LEU A 374 -5.38 -13.54 -17.91
C LEU A 374 -4.87 -14.97 -17.75
N ALA A 375 -5.06 -15.54 -16.54
CA ALA A 375 -4.91 -16.98 -16.35
C ALA A 375 -5.72 -17.71 -17.45
N ASP A 376 -5.30 -18.93 -17.83
CA ASP A 376 -5.87 -19.74 -18.91
C ASP A 376 -7.38 -20.06 -18.73
N LEU A 377 -8.15 -19.04 -18.44
CA LEU A 377 -9.61 -19.08 -18.40
C LEU A 377 -10.12 -18.77 -19.81
N PRO A 378 -10.91 -19.65 -20.43
CA PRO A 378 -11.41 -19.47 -21.79
C PRO A 378 -12.44 -18.33 -21.91
N TRP A 379 -12.92 -17.77 -20.78
CA TRP A 379 -13.83 -16.63 -20.72
C TRP A 379 -13.66 -15.84 -19.43
N PHE A 380 -13.83 -14.57 -19.58
CA PHE A 380 -13.99 -13.63 -18.47
C PHE A 380 -15.48 -13.60 -18.12
N VAL A 381 -15.85 -14.05 -16.94
CA VAL A 381 -17.20 -13.77 -16.41
C VAL A 381 -17.14 -12.32 -15.90
N ASP A 382 -17.58 -11.38 -16.71
CA ASP A 382 -17.90 -10.04 -16.27
C ASP A 382 -19.09 -10.16 -15.30
N GLY A 383 -18.83 -10.01 -14.00
CA GLY A 383 -19.83 -10.12 -12.93
C GLY A 383 -20.84 -8.98 -12.91
N ARG A 384 -21.19 -8.40 -14.06
CA ARG A 384 -22.36 -7.53 -14.19
C ARG A 384 -23.58 -8.39 -14.46
N TYR A 385 -24.40 -8.55 -13.44
CA TYR A 385 -25.80 -8.86 -13.53
C TYR A 385 -26.59 -7.57 -13.54
#